data_cc0bde19a95a40769d9b65a500f12813
#
_entry.id   cc0bde19a95a40769d9b65a500f12813
#
_cell.length_a   1.000
_cell.length_b   1.000
_cell.length_c   1.000
_cell.angle_alpha   90.00
_cell.angle_beta   90.00
_cell.angle_gamma   90.00
#
_symmetry.space_group_name_H-M   'P 1'
#
loop_
_entity.id
_entity.type
_entity.pdbx_description
1 polymer ?
#
loop_
_entity_poly.entity_id
_entity_poly.type
_entity_poly.pdbx_seq_one_letter_code
_entity_poly.pdbx_strand_id
1 'polypeptide(L)'
;MMRGLFSRRTALAAAVEYSLLLALGAAAPAAYAAEVKVMSTVALTPTLGELTPEYESGSGNKLTIIYNTIADLKKRIDAGETADLMILSRPVLDDLQTQGKVAQGSIVNVGRSYVAIGVRAGAPQPDISTAEKLKVALLAAKSISYADPAKGGASGVYFAKVLDRLGIADQMKSKTVLVPNAQAGELVANGEVEMGVAQASEIAAVPGTQVVGPLPGDLHIEMIFSVGIGSMSKDPAAAKSLIELLTSPTGAAVLKSKGMDPA
;
A
#
# COMPACT_ATOMS: atom_id res chain seq x y z
N MET A 1 -10.05 -53.75 77.84
CA MET A 1 -10.75 -54.20 76.62
C MET A 1 -11.79 -53.14 76.23
N MET A 2 -11.51 -52.28 75.26
CA MET A 2 -12.57 -51.65 74.50
C MET A 2 -11.89 -51.00 73.30
N ARG A 3 -12.17 -51.52 72.10
CA ARG A 3 -11.69 -51.03 70.80
C ARG A 3 -12.54 -49.84 70.33
N GLY A 4 -11.90 -48.71 70.08
CA GLY A 4 -12.55 -47.53 69.46
C GLY A 4 -12.56 -47.64 67.94
N LEU A 5 -13.76 -47.61 67.34
CA LEU A 5 -13.98 -47.46 65.92
C LEU A 5 -13.70 -45.98 65.54
N PHE A 6 -12.63 -45.71 64.78
CA PHE A 6 -12.50 -44.45 64.11
C PHE A 6 -13.21 -44.51 62.75
N SER A 7 -14.16 -43.64 62.60
CA SER A 7 -15.07 -43.50 61.47
C SER A 7 -14.38 -43.05 60.20
N ARG A 8 -14.55 -43.83 59.12
CA ARG A 8 -14.07 -43.61 57.78
C ARG A 8 -14.81 -42.47 57.01
N ARG A 9 -15.51 -41.56 57.69
CA ARG A 9 -16.39 -40.56 57.09
C ARG A 9 -15.75 -39.16 56.95
N THR A 10 -14.59 -38.89 57.51
CA THR A 10 -13.94 -37.56 57.48
C THR A 10 -12.87 -37.41 56.40
N ALA A 11 -12.53 -38.46 55.65
CA ALA A 11 -11.50 -38.36 54.60
C ALA A 11 -12.03 -38.05 53.17
N LEU A 12 -13.39 -38.13 52.99
CA LEU A 12 -13.98 -37.83 51.66
C LEU A 12 -14.42 -36.37 51.46
N ALA A 13 -14.55 -35.59 52.51
CA ALA A 13 -14.96 -34.17 52.38
C ALA A 13 -13.84 -33.21 51.96
N ALA A 14 -12.57 -33.56 52.29
CA ALA A 14 -11.42 -32.68 51.95
C ALA A 14 -10.94 -32.83 50.52
N ALA A 15 -11.31 -33.89 49.79
CA ALA A 15 -10.86 -34.12 48.41
C ALA A 15 -11.77 -33.43 47.34
N VAL A 16 -13.00 -33.05 47.70
CA VAL A 16 -13.94 -32.40 46.77
C VAL A 16 -13.77 -30.89 46.74
N GLU A 17 -13.30 -30.26 47.80
CA GLU A 17 -13.07 -28.80 47.82
C GLU A 17 -11.79 -28.38 47.09
N TYR A 18 -10.79 -29.26 46.98
CA TYR A 18 -9.54 -28.93 46.22
C TYR A 18 -9.68 -29.08 44.71
N SER A 19 -10.72 -29.80 44.24
CA SER A 19 -10.96 -29.97 42.79
C SER A 19 -11.78 -28.85 42.17
N LEU A 20 -12.43 -27.99 42.96
CA LEU A 20 -13.25 -26.88 42.46
C LEU A 20 -12.46 -25.57 42.32
N LEU A 21 -11.24 -25.48 42.86
CA LEU A 21 -10.39 -24.27 42.79
C LEU A 21 -9.42 -24.26 41.61
N LEU A 22 -9.30 -25.35 40.85
CA LEU A 22 -8.43 -25.46 39.67
C LEU A 22 -9.16 -25.24 38.36
N ALA A 23 -10.47 -24.99 38.34
CA ALA A 23 -11.27 -24.72 37.14
C ALA A 23 -11.50 -23.22 36.85
N LEU A 24 -10.94 -22.30 37.67
CA LEU A 24 -10.80 -20.89 37.31
C LEU A 24 -9.50 -20.65 36.50
N GLY A 25 -9.20 -21.57 35.58
CA GLY A 25 -8.14 -21.44 34.65
C GLY A 25 -8.48 -20.35 33.63
N ALA A 26 -7.78 -19.25 33.75
CA ALA A 26 -7.41 -18.29 32.68
C ALA A 26 -8.39 -18.27 31.47
N ALA A 27 -9.53 -17.61 31.63
CA ALA A 27 -10.13 -16.97 30.47
C ALA A 27 -9.07 -15.98 29.97
N ALA A 28 -8.28 -16.38 28.96
CA ALA A 28 -7.48 -15.43 28.21
C ALA A 28 -8.43 -14.30 27.82
N PRO A 29 -8.08 -13.03 28.06
CA PRO A 29 -8.92 -11.93 27.62
C PRO A 29 -9.18 -12.17 26.14
N ALA A 30 -10.45 -12.22 25.74
CA ALA A 30 -10.81 -12.23 24.34
C ALA A 30 -10.10 -11.03 23.74
N ALA A 31 -9.11 -11.29 22.89
CA ALA A 31 -8.42 -10.23 22.18
C ALA A 31 -9.51 -9.48 21.40
N TYR A 32 -9.87 -8.29 21.86
CA TYR A 32 -10.77 -7.42 21.11
C TYR A 32 -10.13 -7.19 19.77
N ALA A 33 -10.86 -7.52 18.69
CA ALA A 33 -10.45 -7.20 17.36
C ALA A 33 -10.18 -5.68 17.25
N ALA A 34 -8.93 -5.31 17.00
CA ALA A 34 -8.60 -3.91 16.83
C ALA A 34 -9.05 -3.44 15.44
N GLU A 35 -9.53 -2.21 15.36
CA GLU A 35 -9.71 -1.52 14.08
C GLU A 35 -8.43 -0.73 13.79
N VAL A 36 -7.69 -1.16 12.77
CA VAL A 36 -6.44 -0.53 12.34
C VAL A 36 -6.73 0.42 11.21
N LYS A 37 -6.60 1.72 11.46
CA LYS A 37 -6.76 2.76 10.44
C LYS A 37 -5.48 2.92 9.64
N VAL A 38 -5.56 2.72 8.33
CA VAL A 38 -4.44 2.83 7.39
C VAL A 38 -4.67 3.99 6.43
N MET A 39 -3.69 4.87 6.27
CA MET A 39 -3.63 5.85 5.19
C MET A 39 -2.63 5.36 4.15
N SER A 40 -3.08 5.02 2.96
CA SER A 40 -2.23 4.43 1.90
C SER A 40 -2.30 5.20 0.60
N THR A 41 -1.14 5.36 -0.04
CA THR A 41 -1.11 5.78 -1.46
C THR A 41 -1.86 4.78 -2.34
N VAL A 42 -2.51 5.30 -3.39
CA VAL A 42 -3.25 4.49 -4.37
C VAL A 42 -2.39 3.43 -5.07
N ALA A 43 -1.08 3.63 -5.14
CA ALA A 43 -0.16 2.67 -5.75
C ALA A 43 -0.17 1.28 -5.08
N LEU A 44 -0.55 1.19 -3.80
CA LEU A 44 -0.66 -0.08 -3.07
C LEU A 44 -2.09 -0.63 -2.99
N THR A 45 -3.07 0.01 -3.62
CA THR A 45 -4.46 -0.48 -3.62
C THR A 45 -4.60 -1.94 -4.03
N PRO A 46 -3.96 -2.42 -5.12
CA PRO A 46 -4.07 -3.82 -5.52
C PRO A 46 -3.44 -4.80 -4.53
N THR A 47 -2.29 -4.41 -3.95
CA THR A 47 -1.55 -5.22 -2.97
C THR A 47 -2.34 -5.35 -1.66
N LEU A 48 -2.81 -4.23 -1.12
CA LEU A 48 -3.59 -4.23 0.12
C LEU A 48 -4.94 -4.90 -0.06
N GLY A 49 -5.58 -4.75 -1.24
CA GLY A 49 -6.83 -5.45 -1.55
C GLY A 49 -6.70 -6.97 -1.48
N GLU A 50 -5.56 -7.52 -1.90
CA GLU A 50 -5.28 -8.96 -1.83
C GLU A 50 -4.85 -9.41 -0.42
N LEU A 51 -4.05 -8.61 0.30
CA LEU A 51 -3.53 -8.98 1.61
C LEU A 51 -4.51 -8.69 2.78
N THR A 52 -5.49 -7.81 2.62
CA THR A 52 -6.46 -7.48 3.67
C THR A 52 -7.20 -8.71 4.22
N PRO A 53 -7.78 -9.61 3.39
CA PRO A 53 -8.46 -10.79 3.91
C PRO A 53 -7.51 -11.71 4.70
N GLU A 54 -6.27 -11.87 4.27
CA GLU A 54 -5.26 -12.67 4.97
C GLU A 54 -4.91 -12.04 6.32
N TYR A 55 -4.66 -10.73 6.36
CA TYR A 55 -4.40 -10.01 7.59
C TYR A 55 -5.55 -10.14 8.59
N GLU A 56 -6.78 -9.88 8.14
CA GLU A 56 -7.97 -9.90 9.00
C GLU A 56 -8.26 -11.30 9.55
N SER A 57 -8.13 -12.33 8.71
CA SER A 57 -8.35 -13.72 9.16
C SER A 57 -7.25 -14.21 10.09
N GLY A 58 -5.99 -13.82 9.87
CA GLY A 58 -4.85 -14.26 10.66
C GLY A 58 -4.71 -13.54 12.01
N SER A 59 -5.03 -12.24 12.04
CA SER A 59 -4.89 -11.42 13.25
C SER A 59 -6.17 -11.23 14.05
N GLY A 60 -7.34 -11.45 13.44
CA GLY A 60 -8.65 -11.11 14.02
C GLY A 60 -8.95 -9.61 13.99
N ASN A 61 -8.02 -8.76 13.57
CA ASN A 61 -8.21 -7.30 13.47
C ASN A 61 -8.94 -6.92 12.19
N LYS A 62 -9.44 -5.67 12.13
CA LYS A 62 -10.08 -5.10 10.95
C LYS A 62 -9.27 -3.95 10.39
N LEU A 63 -9.19 -3.83 9.06
CA LEU A 63 -8.53 -2.72 8.39
C LEU A 63 -9.56 -1.72 7.87
N THR A 64 -9.38 -0.45 8.23
CA THR A 64 -10.06 0.68 7.61
C THR A 64 -9.04 1.46 6.79
N ILE A 65 -9.06 1.30 5.47
CA ILE A 65 -8.04 1.85 4.58
C ILE A 65 -8.57 3.06 3.83
N ILE A 66 -7.82 4.16 3.92
CA ILE A 66 -8.08 5.40 3.18
C ILE A 66 -7.03 5.51 2.08
N TYR A 67 -7.48 5.39 0.83
CA TYR A 67 -6.62 5.57 -0.34
C TYR A 67 -6.70 6.98 -0.89
N ASN A 68 -5.55 7.59 -1.17
CA ASN A 68 -5.48 8.87 -1.88
C ASN A 68 -4.07 9.07 -2.48
N THR A 69 -3.86 10.22 -3.16
CA THR A 69 -2.52 10.63 -3.58
C THR A 69 -1.64 10.92 -2.36
N ILE A 70 -0.32 10.78 -2.52
CA ILE A 70 0.64 11.09 -1.44
C ILE A 70 0.48 12.53 -0.96
N ALA A 71 0.25 13.47 -1.89
CA ALA A 71 0.09 14.88 -1.55
C ALA A 71 -1.17 15.14 -0.71
N ASP A 72 -2.31 14.54 -1.08
CA ASP A 72 -3.55 14.68 -0.33
C ASP A 72 -3.46 14.04 1.05
N LEU A 73 -2.87 12.84 1.14
CA LEU A 73 -2.64 12.17 2.43
C LEU A 73 -1.74 13.03 3.34
N LYS A 74 -0.64 13.56 2.80
CA LYS A 74 0.23 14.46 3.56
C LYS A 74 -0.53 15.68 4.06
N LYS A 75 -1.33 16.33 3.20
CA LYS A 75 -2.16 17.48 3.57
C LYS A 75 -3.13 17.17 4.71
N ARG A 76 -3.79 16.00 4.68
CA ARG A 76 -4.70 15.54 5.74
C ARG A 76 -3.94 15.31 7.05
N ILE A 77 -2.78 14.64 6.99
CA ILE A 77 -1.92 14.39 8.15
C ILE A 77 -1.40 15.73 8.72
N ASP A 78 -1.01 16.68 7.86
CA ASP A 78 -0.57 18.01 8.29
C ASP A 78 -1.70 18.80 8.96
N ALA A 79 -2.94 18.59 8.55
CA ALA A 79 -4.14 19.14 9.17
C ALA A 79 -4.55 18.43 10.48
N GLY A 80 -3.79 17.42 10.94
CA GLY A 80 -4.01 16.75 12.22
C GLY A 80 -4.77 15.41 12.13
N GLU A 81 -5.05 14.90 10.92
CA GLU A 81 -5.63 13.57 10.79
C GLU A 81 -4.60 12.50 11.17
N THR A 82 -5.03 11.53 11.97
CA THR A 82 -4.19 10.44 12.47
C THR A 82 -4.57 9.10 11.83
N ALA A 83 -3.60 8.20 11.76
CA ALA A 83 -3.78 6.81 11.38
C ALA A 83 -2.84 5.93 12.24
N ASP A 84 -3.17 4.65 12.34
CA ASP A 84 -2.29 3.68 12.99
C ASP A 84 -1.11 3.33 12.10
N LEU A 85 -1.33 3.30 10.78
CA LEU A 85 -0.32 3.00 9.78
C LEU A 85 -0.42 3.98 8.61
N MET A 86 0.72 4.43 8.12
CA MET A 86 0.84 5.31 6.96
C MET A 86 1.72 4.63 5.91
N ILE A 87 1.23 4.50 4.68
CA ILE A 87 1.97 3.94 3.54
C ILE A 87 2.11 5.02 2.48
N LEU A 88 3.30 5.58 2.39
CA LEU A 88 3.62 6.74 1.54
C LEU A 88 4.98 6.53 0.87
N SER A 89 5.46 7.53 0.13
CA SER A 89 6.85 7.51 -0.33
C SER A 89 7.82 7.70 0.83
N ARG A 90 8.99 7.09 0.75
CA ARG A 90 10.02 7.14 1.80
C ARG A 90 10.34 8.58 2.23
N PRO A 91 10.61 9.54 1.33
CA PRO A 91 10.93 10.91 1.74
C PRO A 91 9.80 11.61 2.51
N VAL A 92 8.54 11.31 2.19
CA VAL A 92 7.39 11.89 2.91
C VAL A 92 7.26 11.30 4.31
N LEU A 93 7.50 10.01 4.48
CA LEU A 93 7.50 9.40 5.82
C LEU A 93 8.66 9.92 6.69
N ASP A 94 9.86 10.11 6.11
CA ASP A 94 11.00 10.69 6.81
C ASP A 94 10.69 12.12 7.31
N ASP A 95 10.03 12.94 6.47
CA ASP A 95 9.56 14.28 6.84
C ASP A 95 8.52 14.23 7.98
N LEU A 96 7.51 13.36 7.87
CA LEU A 96 6.48 13.15 8.89
C LEU A 96 7.07 12.62 10.20
N GLN A 97 8.10 11.78 10.14
CA GLN A 97 8.81 11.30 11.33
C GLN A 97 9.57 12.45 12.01
N THR A 98 10.22 13.32 11.23
CA THR A 98 10.88 14.52 11.75
C THR A 98 9.88 15.47 12.43
N GLN A 99 8.65 15.54 11.93
CA GLN A 99 7.55 16.31 12.54
C GLN A 99 6.91 15.61 13.75
N GLY A 100 7.36 14.41 14.13
CA GLY A 100 6.81 13.64 15.25
C GLY A 100 5.45 12.99 14.96
N LYS A 101 5.01 12.90 13.69
CA LYS A 101 3.74 12.30 13.27
C LYS A 101 3.85 10.80 12.99
N VAL A 102 5.05 10.32 12.73
CA VAL A 102 5.40 8.90 12.58
C VAL A 102 6.35 8.51 13.70
N ALA A 103 6.13 7.36 14.31
CA ALA A 103 6.92 6.86 15.42
C ALA A 103 8.38 6.62 14.99
N GLN A 104 9.33 7.01 15.85
CA GLN A 104 10.75 6.87 15.58
C GLN A 104 11.16 5.41 15.35
N GLY A 105 11.93 5.17 14.31
CA GLY A 105 12.43 3.83 13.97
C GLY A 105 11.38 2.86 13.43
N SER A 106 10.14 3.31 13.15
CA SER A 106 9.07 2.44 12.63
C SER A 106 9.01 2.37 11.12
N ILE A 107 9.77 3.20 10.39
CA ILE A 107 9.69 3.24 8.93
C ILE A 107 10.43 2.04 8.31
N VAL A 108 9.68 1.27 7.52
CA VAL A 108 10.18 0.11 6.76
C VAL A 108 9.86 0.30 5.28
N ASN A 109 10.82 0.02 4.40
CA ASN A 109 10.56 -0.02 2.96
C ASN A 109 9.72 -1.27 2.64
N VAL A 110 8.72 -1.12 1.79
CA VAL A 110 7.81 -2.21 1.41
C VAL A 110 8.03 -2.63 -0.03
N GLY A 111 8.07 -1.66 -0.93
CA GLY A 111 8.21 -1.97 -2.34
C GLY A 111 8.71 -0.80 -3.16
N ARG A 112 9.09 -1.12 -4.40
CA ARG A 112 9.56 -0.15 -5.40
C ARG A 112 8.72 -0.27 -6.65
N SER A 113 8.36 0.87 -7.22
CA SER A 113 7.73 0.94 -8.53
C SER A 113 8.32 2.09 -9.32
N TYR A 114 8.14 2.07 -10.62
CA TYR A 114 8.67 3.09 -11.51
C TYR A 114 7.57 3.69 -12.37
N VAL A 115 7.78 4.90 -12.87
CA VAL A 115 6.88 5.51 -13.86
C VAL A 115 7.05 4.79 -15.19
N ALA A 116 5.94 4.31 -15.73
CA ALA A 116 5.88 3.48 -16.93
C ALA A 116 4.91 4.05 -17.97
N ILE A 117 5.13 3.63 -19.22
CA ILE A 117 4.16 3.74 -20.30
C ILE A 117 3.32 2.47 -20.33
N GLY A 118 2.00 2.63 -20.40
CA GLY A 118 1.05 1.55 -20.61
C GLY A 118 0.26 1.73 -21.90
N VAL A 119 -0.08 0.64 -22.52
CA VAL A 119 -0.95 0.57 -23.72
C VAL A 119 -2.04 -0.47 -23.49
N ARG A 120 -3.03 -0.50 -24.36
CA ARG A 120 -4.06 -1.56 -24.35
C ARG A 120 -3.41 -2.93 -24.60
N ALA A 121 -3.84 -3.94 -23.90
CA ALA A 121 -3.36 -5.30 -24.12
C ALA A 121 -3.58 -5.73 -25.58
N GLY A 122 -2.50 -6.24 -26.20
CA GLY A 122 -2.49 -6.64 -27.61
C GLY A 122 -2.31 -5.48 -28.62
N ALA A 123 -2.26 -4.22 -28.18
CA ALA A 123 -1.88 -3.11 -29.04
C ALA A 123 -0.37 -3.12 -29.35
N PRO A 124 0.04 -2.56 -30.50
CA PRO A 124 1.46 -2.38 -30.79
C PRO A 124 2.16 -1.59 -29.68
N GLN A 125 3.30 -2.11 -29.24
CA GLN A 125 4.09 -1.41 -28.23
C GLN A 125 4.98 -0.36 -28.90
N PRO A 126 4.96 0.90 -28.46
CA PRO A 126 5.88 1.90 -28.94
C PRO A 126 7.31 1.59 -28.50
N ASP A 127 8.27 1.90 -29.36
CA ASP A 127 9.68 1.85 -28.95
C ASP A 127 10.02 3.07 -28.08
N ILE A 128 10.26 2.84 -26.81
CA ILE A 128 10.63 3.85 -25.81
C ILE A 128 12.03 3.64 -25.25
N SER A 129 12.89 2.92 -25.98
CA SER A 129 14.21 2.48 -25.48
C SER A 129 15.22 3.63 -25.27
N THR A 130 14.99 4.80 -25.85
CA THR A 130 15.78 6.03 -25.60
C THR A 130 14.86 7.23 -25.41
N ALA A 131 15.39 8.34 -24.87
CA ALA A 131 14.63 9.58 -24.71
C ALA A 131 14.09 10.11 -26.04
N GLU A 132 14.86 10.03 -27.12
CA GLU A 132 14.46 10.44 -28.47
C GLU A 132 13.32 9.56 -29.00
N LYS A 133 13.40 8.22 -28.83
CA LYS A 133 12.35 7.30 -29.24
C LYS A 133 11.07 7.49 -28.41
N LEU A 134 11.19 7.70 -27.11
CA LEU A 134 10.06 8.07 -26.26
C LEU A 134 9.41 9.36 -26.78
N LYS A 135 10.20 10.40 -27.09
CA LYS A 135 9.70 11.66 -27.66
C LYS A 135 8.94 11.42 -28.96
N VAL A 136 9.50 10.64 -29.89
CA VAL A 136 8.83 10.29 -31.15
C VAL A 136 7.52 9.54 -30.90
N ALA A 137 7.53 8.57 -30.01
CA ALA A 137 6.33 7.77 -29.65
C ALA A 137 5.22 8.66 -29.07
N LEU A 138 5.56 9.56 -28.14
CA LEU A 138 4.60 10.49 -27.54
C LEU A 138 4.01 11.47 -28.57
N LEU A 139 4.85 12.01 -29.46
CA LEU A 139 4.39 12.90 -30.52
C LEU A 139 3.54 12.19 -31.59
N ALA A 140 3.78 10.90 -31.83
CA ALA A 140 3.01 10.10 -32.78
C ALA A 140 1.67 9.64 -32.17
N ALA A 141 1.57 9.48 -30.84
CA ALA A 141 0.36 9.07 -30.17
C ALA A 141 -0.81 10.03 -30.47
N LYS A 142 -2.00 9.46 -30.66
CA LYS A 142 -3.23 10.26 -30.82
C LYS A 142 -3.66 10.93 -29.53
N SER A 143 -3.49 10.23 -28.42
CA SER A 143 -3.84 10.72 -27.08
C SER A 143 -3.05 10.01 -26.00
N ILE A 144 -2.79 10.71 -24.92
CA ILE A 144 -2.16 10.18 -23.71
C ILE A 144 -2.97 10.56 -22.49
N SER A 145 -2.82 9.79 -21.41
CA SER A 145 -3.36 10.14 -20.09
C SER A 145 -2.32 9.99 -19.01
N TYR A 146 -2.35 10.88 -18.04
CA TYR A 146 -1.60 10.77 -16.79
C TYR A 146 -2.29 11.55 -15.68
N ALA A 147 -1.90 11.26 -14.42
CA ALA A 147 -2.46 11.93 -13.25
C ALA A 147 -2.23 13.46 -13.33
N ASP A 148 -3.28 14.23 -13.02
CA ASP A 148 -3.20 15.70 -13.00
C ASP A 148 -2.13 16.18 -12.00
N PRO A 149 -1.08 16.86 -12.44
CA PRO A 149 -0.04 17.39 -11.56
C PRO A 149 -0.60 18.31 -10.47
N ALA A 150 -1.67 19.06 -10.76
CA ALA A 150 -2.31 19.96 -9.82
C ALA A 150 -3.03 19.22 -8.68
N LYS A 151 -3.33 17.93 -8.86
CA LYS A 151 -3.90 17.03 -7.84
C LYS A 151 -2.85 16.26 -7.06
N GLY A 152 -1.54 16.46 -7.35
CA GLY A 152 -0.44 15.90 -6.60
C GLY A 152 -0.19 14.41 -6.81
N GLY A 153 -0.65 13.82 -7.90
CA GLY A 153 -0.27 12.47 -8.31
C GLY A 153 1.23 12.41 -8.64
N ALA A 154 1.99 11.60 -7.91
CA ALA A 154 3.46 11.62 -7.98
C ALA A 154 4.00 11.31 -9.40
N SER A 155 3.42 10.30 -10.08
CA SER A 155 3.76 9.95 -11.47
C SER A 155 3.43 11.07 -12.43
N GLY A 156 2.29 11.74 -12.28
CA GLY A 156 1.87 12.85 -13.12
C GLY A 156 2.74 14.08 -12.94
N VAL A 157 3.07 14.45 -11.70
CA VAL A 157 4.01 15.57 -11.40
C VAL A 157 5.36 15.30 -12.02
N TYR A 158 5.85 14.04 -11.94
CA TYR A 158 7.12 13.69 -12.57
C TYR A 158 7.03 13.71 -14.09
N PHE A 159 5.98 13.13 -14.68
CA PHE A 159 5.85 13.03 -16.12
C PHE A 159 5.68 14.40 -16.80
N ALA A 160 5.00 15.35 -16.16
CA ALA A 160 4.96 16.73 -16.65
C ALA A 160 6.38 17.33 -16.83
N LYS A 161 7.28 17.10 -15.86
CA LYS A 161 8.69 17.50 -15.97
C LYS A 161 9.42 16.76 -17.08
N VAL A 162 9.05 15.50 -17.36
CA VAL A 162 9.62 14.74 -18.49
C VAL A 162 9.21 15.38 -19.83
N LEU A 163 7.96 15.79 -19.98
CA LEU A 163 7.49 16.49 -21.17
C LEU A 163 8.24 17.82 -21.40
N ASP A 164 8.51 18.57 -20.32
CA ASP A 164 9.33 19.78 -20.35
C ASP A 164 10.77 19.47 -20.77
N ARG A 165 11.40 18.45 -20.18
CA ARG A 165 12.77 18.02 -20.52
C ARG A 165 12.91 17.57 -21.99
N LEU A 166 11.86 16.91 -22.53
CA LEU A 166 11.80 16.49 -23.92
C LEU A 166 11.47 17.66 -24.88
N GLY A 167 11.07 18.82 -24.34
CA GLY A 167 10.69 20.00 -25.10
C GLY A 167 9.42 19.83 -25.92
N ILE A 168 8.45 19.02 -25.41
CA ILE A 168 7.19 18.72 -26.10
C ILE A 168 5.95 19.05 -25.28
N ALA A 169 6.08 19.67 -24.12
CA ALA A 169 4.96 19.92 -23.22
C ALA A 169 3.79 20.65 -23.93
N ASP A 170 4.08 21.71 -24.71
CA ASP A 170 3.05 22.46 -25.44
C ASP A 170 2.36 21.61 -26.52
N GLN A 171 3.11 20.79 -27.25
CA GLN A 171 2.59 19.92 -28.29
C GLN A 171 1.70 18.82 -27.76
N MET A 172 1.96 18.39 -26.53
CA MET A 172 1.17 17.34 -25.87
C MET A 172 -0.11 17.84 -25.23
N LYS A 173 -0.28 19.15 -24.96
CA LYS A 173 -1.47 19.70 -24.30
C LYS A 173 -2.79 19.28 -24.98
N SER A 174 -2.86 19.37 -26.31
CA SER A 174 -4.08 19.00 -27.07
C SER A 174 -4.36 17.51 -27.14
N LYS A 175 -3.39 16.68 -26.77
CA LYS A 175 -3.46 15.22 -26.82
C LYS A 175 -3.58 14.59 -25.42
N THR A 176 -3.54 15.41 -24.35
CA THR A 176 -3.46 14.93 -22.98
C THR A 176 -4.82 14.97 -22.31
N VAL A 177 -5.22 13.85 -21.74
CA VAL A 177 -6.34 13.72 -20.81
C VAL A 177 -5.78 13.59 -19.40
N LEU A 178 -5.97 14.61 -18.58
CA LEU A 178 -5.55 14.58 -17.18
C LEU A 178 -6.62 13.88 -16.32
N VAL A 179 -6.19 12.97 -15.46
CA VAL A 179 -7.08 12.26 -14.53
C VAL A 179 -6.74 12.64 -13.08
N PRO A 180 -7.72 12.68 -12.17
CA PRO A 180 -7.48 13.14 -10.81
C PRO A 180 -6.63 12.20 -9.96
N ASN A 181 -6.61 10.91 -10.31
CA ASN A 181 -5.95 9.84 -9.58
C ASN A 181 -5.21 8.89 -10.53
N ALA A 182 -4.99 7.62 -10.11
CA ALA A 182 -4.30 6.58 -10.88
C ALA A 182 -5.12 5.99 -12.06
N GLN A 183 -6.11 6.68 -12.57
CA GLN A 183 -7.07 6.17 -13.56
C GLN A 183 -6.56 6.16 -15.02
N ALA A 184 -5.31 6.54 -15.27
CA ALA A 184 -4.75 6.54 -16.61
C ALA A 184 -4.82 5.15 -17.29
N GLY A 185 -4.63 4.07 -16.54
CA GLY A 185 -4.78 2.70 -17.02
C GLY A 185 -6.21 2.35 -17.45
N GLU A 186 -7.22 2.84 -16.74
CA GLU A 186 -8.63 2.60 -17.07
C GLU A 186 -9.00 3.21 -18.43
N LEU A 187 -8.56 4.45 -18.71
CA LEU A 187 -8.78 5.10 -19.99
C LEU A 187 -8.09 4.34 -21.13
N VAL A 188 -6.92 3.77 -20.87
CA VAL A 188 -6.21 2.91 -21.84
C VAL A 188 -6.99 1.62 -22.10
N ALA A 189 -7.42 0.92 -21.05
CA ALA A 189 -8.19 -0.31 -21.16
C ALA A 189 -9.49 -0.14 -21.95
N ASN A 190 -10.19 0.99 -21.71
CA ASN A 190 -11.44 1.34 -22.39
C ASN A 190 -11.21 1.85 -23.83
N GLY A 191 -9.95 2.16 -24.22
CA GLY A 191 -9.61 2.70 -25.55
C GLY A 191 -9.94 4.20 -25.71
N GLU A 192 -10.15 4.91 -24.62
CA GLU A 192 -10.36 6.36 -24.61
C GLU A 192 -9.08 7.12 -24.90
N VAL A 193 -7.94 6.57 -24.50
CA VAL A 193 -6.61 7.07 -24.84
C VAL A 193 -5.71 5.95 -25.37
N GLU A 194 -4.70 6.32 -26.15
CA GLU A 194 -3.77 5.37 -26.76
C GLU A 194 -2.70 4.90 -25.77
N MET A 195 -2.19 5.83 -24.95
CA MET A 195 -1.15 5.57 -23.95
C MET A 195 -1.55 6.13 -22.58
N GLY A 196 -1.21 5.40 -21.54
CA GLY A 196 -1.29 5.84 -20.15
C GLY A 196 0.09 5.95 -19.51
N VAL A 197 0.29 6.95 -18.66
CA VAL A 197 1.51 7.10 -17.88
C VAL A 197 1.16 7.11 -16.40
N ALA A 198 1.66 6.12 -15.67
CA ALA A 198 1.41 5.93 -14.23
C ALA A 198 2.53 5.10 -13.61
N GLN A 199 2.40 4.76 -12.34
CA GLN A 199 3.23 3.70 -11.75
C GLN A 199 2.98 2.38 -12.49
N ALA A 200 4.02 1.60 -12.71
CA ALA A 200 3.90 0.28 -13.37
C ALA A 200 2.86 -0.60 -12.66
N SER A 201 2.82 -0.57 -11.32
CA SER A 201 1.83 -1.29 -10.51
C SER A 201 0.39 -0.82 -10.75
N GLU A 202 0.17 0.47 -10.99
CA GLU A 202 -1.16 1.03 -11.27
C GLU A 202 -1.65 0.59 -12.65
N ILE A 203 -0.77 0.55 -13.66
CA ILE A 203 -1.09 0.06 -14.99
C ILE A 203 -1.35 -1.45 -14.96
N ALA A 204 -0.43 -2.22 -14.36
CA ALA A 204 -0.54 -3.69 -14.30
C ALA A 204 -1.80 -4.19 -13.55
N ALA A 205 -2.34 -3.37 -12.63
CA ALA A 205 -3.55 -3.68 -11.89
C ALA A 205 -4.84 -3.59 -12.72
N VAL A 206 -4.81 -2.91 -13.87
CA VAL A 206 -6.01 -2.70 -14.71
C VAL A 206 -6.10 -3.80 -15.77
N PRO A 207 -7.12 -4.66 -15.70
CA PRO A 207 -7.34 -5.66 -16.74
C PRO A 207 -7.50 -5.01 -18.13
N GLY A 208 -6.85 -5.58 -19.13
CA GLY A 208 -6.90 -5.03 -20.49
C GLY A 208 -5.81 -4.01 -20.80
N THR A 209 -4.87 -3.76 -19.87
CA THR A 209 -3.66 -2.98 -20.13
C THR A 209 -2.42 -3.85 -20.21
N GLN A 210 -1.37 -3.28 -20.76
CA GLN A 210 -0.03 -3.86 -20.84
C GLN A 210 1.00 -2.79 -20.55
N VAL A 211 1.91 -3.07 -19.62
CA VAL A 211 3.07 -2.21 -19.35
C VAL A 211 4.07 -2.39 -20.48
N VAL A 212 4.42 -1.28 -21.16
CA VAL A 212 5.47 -1.26 -22.20
C VAL A 212 6.85 -1.30 -21.55
N GLY A 213 7.05 -0.51 -20.50
CA GLY A 213 8.29 -0.46 -19.75
C GLY A 213 8.47 0.86 -19.01
N PRO A 214 9.61 0.99 -18.29
CA PRO A 214 10.00 2.22 -17.62
C PRO A 214 10.36 3.32 -18.62
N LEU A 215 10.35 4.56 -18.15
CA LEU A 215 10.93 5.67 -18.89
C LEU A 215 12.44 5.43 -19.08
N PRO A 216 13.02 5.76 -20.25
CA PRO A 216 14.37 5.36 -20.59
C PRO A 216 15.46 6.25 -19.96
N GLY A 217 16.62 5.64 -19.73
CA GLY A 217 17.84 6.34 -19.34
C GLY A 217 17.68 7.22 -18.10
N ASP A 218 18.09 8.46 -18.19
CA ASP A 218 18.02 9.45 -17.10
C ASP A 218 16.61 10.02 -16.86
N LEU A 219 15.62 9.61 -17.67
CA LEU A 219 14.19 9.82 -17.41
C LEU A 219 13.60 8.71 -16.53
N HIS A 220 14.34 7.65 -16.23
CA HIS A 220 13.89 6.62 -15.31
C HIS A 220 13.81 7.18 -13.89
N ILE A 221 12.73 6.86 -13.19
CA ILE A 221 12.60 7.13 -11.76
C ILE A 221 11.98 5.92 -11.07
N GLU A 222 12.62 5.49 -10.02
CA GLU A 222 12.08 4.53 -9.05
C GLU A 222 11.52 5.26 -7.84
N MET A 223 10.35 4.85 -7.39
CA MET A 223 9.74 5.32 -6.15
C MET A 223 9.76 4.22 -5.12
N ILE A 224 10.35 4.50 -3.96
CA ILE A 224 10.30 3.62 -2.81
C ILE A 224 9.06 3.95 -2.00
N PHE A 225 8.17 2.97 -1.85
CA PHE A 225 7.03 3.03 -0.97
C PHE A 225 7.40 2.38 0.36
N SER A 226 7.13 3.11 1.41
CA SER A 226 7.46 2.70 2.78
C SER A 226 6.23 2.77 3.66
N VAL A 227 6.30 2.08 4.78
CA VAL A 227 5.26 2.08 5.79
C VAL A 227 5.85 2.61 7.10
N GLY A 228 5.06 3.35 7.86
CA GLY A 228 5.43 3.86 9.18
C GLY A 228 4.24 3.82 10.13
N ILE A 229 4.50 3.54 11.41
CA ILE A 229 3.47 3.55 12.45
C ILE A 229 3.21 5.00 12.85
N GLY A 230 1.93 5.39 12.89
CA GLY A 230 1.54 6.71 13.36
C GLY A 230 1.92 6.91 14.84
N SER A 231 2.48 8.06 15.19
CA SER A 231 2.87 8.36 16.59
C SER A 231 1.69 8.36 17.56
N MET A 232 0.46 8.53 17.05
CA MET A 232 -0.79 8.50 17.79
C MET A 232 -1.58 7.20 17.56
N SER A 233 -0.91 6.13 17.10
CA SER A 233 -1.55 4.83 16.90
C SER A 233 -2.16 4.32 18.19
N LYS A 234 -3.39 3.82 18.11
CA LYS A 234 -4.11 3.23 19.24
C LYS A 234 -3.69 1.79 19.49
N ASP A 235 -3.23 1.09 18.46
CA ASP A 235 -2.72 -0.28 18.55
C ASP A 235 -1.45 -0.44 17.69
N PRO A 236 -0.28 -0.01 18.20
CA PRO A 236 0.98 -0.18 17.49
C PRO A 236 1.37 -1.64 17.22
N ALA A 237 0.86 -2.58 18.03
CA ALA A 237 1.14 -4.01 17.84
C ALA A 237 0.39 -4.55 16.62
N ALA A 238 -0.89 -4.19 16.47
CA ALA A 238 -1.68 -4.53 15.30
C ALA A 238 -1.13 -3.84 14.03
N ALA A 239 -0.69 -2.58 14.12
CA ALA A 239 0.00 -1.90 13.02
C ALA A 239 1.29 -2.63 12.61
N LYS A 240 2.09 -3.09 13.59
CA LYS A 240 3.33 -3.83 13.34
C LYS A 240 3.07 -5.17 12.64
N SER A 241 2.02 -5.91 13.02
CA SER A 241 1.70 -7.18 12.36
C SER A 241 1.33 -7.01 10.88
N LEU A 242 0.72 -5.88 10.50
CA LEU A 242 0.49 -5.56 9.09
C LEU A 242 1.81 -5.25 8.35
N ILE A 243 2.77 -4.57 8.99
CA ILE A 243 4.11 -4.37 8.43
C ILE A 243 4.80 -5.71 8.18
N GLU A 244 4.72 -6.61 9.16
CA GLU A 244 5.31 -7.96 9.06
C GLU A 244 4.71 -8.75 7.90
N LEU A 245 3.39 -8.68 7.69
CA LEU A 245 2.75 -9.31 6.53
C LEU A 245 3.22 -8.68 5.21
N LEU A 246 3.22 -7.35 5.11
CA LEU A 246 3.64 -6.63 3.90
C LEU A 246 5.10 -6.94 3.49
N THR A 247 5.96 -7.20 4.47
CA THR A 247 7.40 -7.50 4.26
C THR A 247 7.71 -9.00 4.28
N SER A 248 6.70 -9.85 4.47
CA SER A 248 6.84 -11.30 4.44
C SER A 248 7.10 -11.84 3.02
N PRO A 249 7.50 -13.11 2.87
CA PRO A 249 7.54 -13.77 1.56
C PRO A 249 6.21 -13.73 0.82
N THR A 250 5.08 -13.86 1.52
CA THR A 250 3.73 -13.72 0.94
C THR A 250 3.51 -12.31 0.43
N GLY A 251 3.77 -11.29 1.24
CA GLY A 251 3.67 -9.88 0.84
C GLY A 251 4.55 -9.56 -0.36
N ALA A 252 5.79 -10.08 -0.38
CA ALA A 252 6.71 -9.92 -1.51
C ALA A 252 6.19 -10.57 -2.81
N ALA A 253 5.57 -11.75 -2.71
CA ALA A 253 4.97 -12.42 -3.86
C ALA A 253 3.77 -11.62 -4.40
N VAL A 254 2.90 -11.11 -3.52
CA VAL A 254 1.76 -10.27 -3.91
C VAL A 254 2.24 -8.97 -4.55
N LEU A 255 3.23 -8.26 -3.97
CA LEU A 255 3.81 -7.07 -4.58
C LEU A 255 4.27 -7.32 -6.02
N LYS A 256 5.04 -8.40 -6.24
CA LYS A 256 5.51 -8.78 -7.59
C LYS A 256 4.36 -9.05 -8.55
N SER A 257 3.33 -9.77 -8.11
CA SER A 257 2.15 -10.06 -8.95
C SER A 257 1.38 -8.79 -9.34
N LYS A 258 1.52 -7.72 -8.56
CA LYS A 258 0.91 -6.40 -8.82
C LYS A 258 1.88 -5.41 -9.50
N GLY A 259 3.00 -5.88 -10.04
CA GLY A 259 3.95 -5.02 -10.78
C GLY A 259 4.78 -4.08 -9.91
N MET A 260 5.00 -4.44 -8.64
CA MET A 260 5.85 -3.72 -7.72
C MET A 260 6.97 -4.65 -7.20
N ASP A 261 8.22 -4.21 -7.27
CA ASP A 261 9.33 -4.96 -6.71
C ASP A 261 9.36 -4.81 -5.18
N PRO A 262 9.54 -5.89 -4.41
CA PRO A 262 9.81 -5.80 -2.98
C PRO A 262 11.06 -4.97 -2.71
N ALA A 263 11.08 -4.18 -1.63
CA ALA A 263 12.20 -3.30 -1.27
C ALA A 263 13.30 -4.04 -0.52
#